data_b9171f66d0db8fa7bdcb68058c6aeaf3
#
_entry.id   b9171f66d0db8fa7bdcb68058c6aeaf3
#
_cell.length_a   1.000
_cell.length_b   1.000
_cell.length_c   1.000
_cell.angle_alpha   90.00
_cell.angle_beta   90.00
_cell.angle_gamma   90.00
#
_symmetry.space_group_name_H-M   'P 1'
#
loop_
_entity.id
_entity.type
_entity.pdbx_description
1 polymer ?
#
loop_
_entity_poly.entity_id
_entity_poly.type
_entity_poly.pdbx_seq_one_letter_code
_entity_poly.pdbx_strand_id
1 'polypeptide(L)'
;MSFGELCKYNYDIYCGKDGDIFYLCLRLKTKITPMNRYTKSTIYLSFLFLFGGVQIPAAVHAQDATFTPPFDFPITFSGNFGEIRANHFHGGLDFKTGGTIGKPVHALAEGYISCIRVTHGSGYVLDVAYNNGYKTINRHLSTFVGDVARRVEDLQYEKESWEVEITPEPGEYPVKAGQVIALSGNTGYSFGPHLHLDVFEADTDDYIDPLPFFKKKVKDNTAPRAEGIMLFPQPGRGVVGGNQRHQAFPLNPKQPITAWGLIGSAIRAYDYMDGVSNRYGVHTVILEVDSVEVFRSVVDRFSENENRMINSWTYGQYMKSFIEPGNTLRMLHAPNGNRGLIEINEERPYHFVYTLKDALGNTSRVRFTVHGKRTEIKPVEYREKYVFRWDKVNILQEPGLNLIIPRGMLYDDAYLNYTVRADSGDIAFTYQLNDTRIPLHGRCELSIGLRHRPLEDTTKYYVAGVSSRGKKYNIGGRYEDGFMKTTIRELGTYTVAIDTIPPKITPLNPKQWGSTGRIVFKAKDEETGISSYRGTIDGKYALFGKPNSISGNLVCKLDPNHVKKGGKHVVEMTVTDGCGNQTTEKFEFVW
;
A
#
# COMPACT_ATOMS: atom_id res chain seq x y z
N MET A 1 14.71 -18.87 32.83
CA MET A 1 15.04 -17.64 32.11
C MET A 1 13.99 -17.40 31.06
N SER A 2 13.31 -16.26 31.11
CA SER A 2 12.29 -15.90 30.13
C SER A 2 12.94 -15.44 28.83
N PHE A 3 12.21 -15.55 27.69
CA PHE A 3 12.68 -15.10 26.36
C PHE A 3 13.19 -13.64 26.35
N GLY A 4 12.72 -12.80 27.26
CA GLY A 4 13.14 -11.40 27.40
C GLY A 4 14.54 -11.18 28.00
N GLU A 5 15.11 -12.17 28.65
CA GLU A 5 16.48 -12.06 29.22
C GLU A 5 17.58 -12.51 28.26
N LEU A 6 17.24 -13.29 27.21
CA LEU A 6 18.18 -13.80 26.20
C LEU A 6 18.54 -12.74 25.14
N CYS A 7 17.70 -11.72 24.94
CA CYS A 7 17.96 -10.63 23.98
C CYS A 7 19.08 -9.64 24.37
N LYS A 8 19.66 -9.76 25.57
CA LYS A 8 20.79 -8.90 26.02
C LYS A 8 22.15 -9.35 25.54
N TYR A 9 22.24 -10.50 24.90
CA TYR A 9 23.53 -11.08 24.43
C TYR A 9 23.44 -11.30 22.92
N ASN A 10 24.48 -10.88 22.18
CA ASN A 10 24.58 -11.04 20.72
C ASN A 10 24.74 -12.53 20.33
N TYR A 11 23.63 -13.24 20.09
CA TYR A 11 23.60 -14.61 19.59
C TYR A 11 22.91 -14.69 18.24
N ASP A 12 23.42 -15.51 17.32
CA ASP A 12 22.66 -15.93 16.15
C ASP A 12 21.93 -17.24 16.49
N ILE A 13 20.61 -17.24 16.32
CA ILE A 13 19.74 -18.40 16.57
C ILE A 13 19.41 -19.06 15.22
N TYR A 14 19.80 -20.31 15.06
CA TYR A 14 19.44 -21.11 13.88
C TYR A 14 18.49 -22.24 14.31
N CYS A 15 17.36 -22.36 13.62
CA CYS A 15 16.42 -23.45 13.79
C CYS A 15 16.51 -24.36 12.56
N GLY A 16 16.84 -25.64 12.74
CA GLY A 16 16.91 -26.64 11.68
C GLY A 16 15.99 -27.83 11.99
N LYS A 17 15.49 -28.46 10.94
CA LYS A 17 14.67 -29.68 11.04
C LYS A 17 15.28 -30.78 10.17
N ASP A 18 15.66 -31.90 10.79
CA ASP A 18 16.06 -33.13 10.09
C ASP A 18 15.13 -34.27 10.56
N GLY A 19 14.23 -34.68 9.70
CA GLY A 19 13.18 -35.65 10.03
C GLY A 19 12.23 -35.11 11.11
N ASP A 20 11.92 -35.90 12.13
CA ASP A 20 11.00 -35.56 13.23
C ASP A 20 11.67 -34.93 14.46
N ILE A 21 12.94 -34.48 14.35
CA ILE A 21 13.69 -33.89 15.46
C ILE A 21 13.98 -32.41 15.18
N PHE A 22 13.51 -31.54 16.09
CA PHE A 22 13.88 -30.11 16.10
C PHE A 22 15.08 -29.86 17.01
N TYR A 23 16.09 -29.14 16.52
CA TYR A 23 17.21 -28.68 17.33
C TYR A 23 17.46 -27.19 17.20
N LEU A 24 17.85 -26.57 18.31
CA LEU A 24 18.18 -25.16 18.40
C LEU A 24 19.68 -25.04 18.62
N CYS A 25 20.40 -24.42 17.67
CA CYS A 25 21.82 -24.12 17.79
C CYS A 25 22.05 -22.65 18.16
N LEU A 26 22.70 -22.40 19.30
CA LEU A 26 23.12 -21.08 19.76
C LEU A 26 24.62 -20.89 19.45
N ARG A 27 24.98 -19.88 18.70
CA ARG A 27 26.34 -19.52 18.37
C ARG A 27 26.75 -18.21 19.06
N LEU A 28 27.72 -18.28 19.95
CA LEU A 28 28.31 -17.11 20.62
C LEU A 28 29.20 -16.30 19.66
N LYS A 29 28.90 -14.99 19.50
CA LYS A 29 29.83 -14.06 18.84
C LYS A 29 30.84 -13.51 19.87
N THR A 30 32.03 -14.06 19.89
CA THR A 30 33.16 -13.44 20.60
C THR A 30 33.92 -12.53 19.64
N LYS A 31 34.04 -11.25 19.97
CA LYS A 31 35.03 -10.35 19.35
C LYS A 31 36.41 -10.79 19.87
N ILE A 32 37.21 -11.43 19.04
CA ILE A 32 38.63 -11.73 19.33
C ILE A 32 39.46 -10.71 18.55
N THR A 33 40.20 -9.89 19.29
CA THR A 33 41.37 -9.15 18.81
C THR A 33 42.46 -10.14 18.38
N PRO A 34 43.29 -9.84 17.37
CA PRO A 34 44.14 -10.84 16.76
C PRO A 34 45.36 -11.16 17.64
N MET A 35 45.45 -12.39 18.14
CA MET A 35 46.69 -12.99 18.62
C MET A 35 46.76 -14.47 18.26
N ASN A 36 47.79 -14.80 17.53
CA ASN A 36 48.44 -16.07 17.17
C ASN A 36 47.65 -17.40 17.18
N ARG A 37 47.92 -18.12 16.07
CA ARG A 37 47.60 -19.51 15.75
C ARG A 37 47.61 -20.43 17.00
N TYR A 38 46.54 -21.15 17.23
CA TYR A 38 46.36 -22.59 17.40
C TYR A 38 44.97 -22.92 18.01
N THR A 39 44.38 -23.97 17.45
CA THR A 39 43.21 -24.77 17.90
C THR A 39 41.84 -24.08 18.03
N LYS A 40 41.03 -24.34 17.03
CA LYS A 40 39.54 -24.22 17.11
C LYS A 40 39.02 -25.46 17.83
N SER A 41 38.62 -25.35 19.08
CA SER A 41 37.79 -26.36 19.75
C SER A 41 36.35 -25.88 19.71
N THR A 42 35.49 -26.58 18.96
CA THR A 42 34.05 -26.39 18.95
C THR A 42 33.46 -27.28 20.03
N ILE A 43 32.94 -26.70 21.10
CA ILE A 43 32.21 -27.43 22.15
C ILE A 43 30.74 -27.46 21.74
N TYR A 44 30.24 -28.66 21.45
CA TYR A 44 28.81 -28.92 21.26
C TYR A 44 28.19 -29.30 22.61
N LEU A 45 27.33 -28.46 23.17
CA LEU A 45 26.44 -28.82 24.27
C LEU A 45 25.08 -29.18 23.70
N SER A 46 24.80 -30.48 23.64
CA SER A 46 23.47 -30.98 23.23
C SER A 46 22.60 -31.15 24.48
N PHE A 47 21.55 -30.33 24.60
CA PHE A 47 20.51 -30.56 25.60
C PHE A 47 19.37 -31.36 24.95
N LEU A 48 19.17 -32.60 25.41
CA LEU A 48 17.99 -33.40 25.06
C LEU A 48 16.83 -32.97 25.98
N PHE A 49 15.82 -32.29 25.43
CA PHE A 49 14.55 -32.09 26.11
C PHE A 49 13.58 -33.19 25.70
N LEU A 50 13.27 -34.09 26.63
CA LEU A 50 12.13 -34.99 26.51
C LEU A 50 10.85 -34.20 26.82
N PHE A 51 10.10 -33.79 25.79
CA PHE A 51 8.77 -33.23 25.94
C PHE A 51 7.77 -34.37 26.10
N GLY A 52 7.27 -34.56 27.33
CA GLY A 52 5.99 -35.22 27.55
C GLY A 52 4.90 -34.41 26.88
N GLY A 53 3.99 -35.13 26.18
CA GLY A 53 3.00 -34.55 25.29
C GLY A 53 2.18 -33.40 25.90
N VAL A 54 2.57 -32.15 25.54
CA VAL A 54 1.68 -31.02 25.61
C VAL A 54 0.84 -31.09 24.34
N GLN A 55 -0.43 -31.42 24.48
CA GLN A 55 -1.41 -31.23 23.41
C GLN A 55 -1.43 -29.75 23.11
N ILE A 56 -0.81 -29.34 22.00
CA ILE A 56 -1.03 -28.01 21.40
C ILE A 56 -2.51 -27.99 21.04
N PRO A 57 -3.31 -27.04 21.57
CA PRO A 57 -4.70 -26.93 21.13
C PRO A 57 -4.68 -26.77 19.61
N ALA A 58 -5.47 -27.62 18.93
CA ALA A 58 -5.65 -27.54 17.49
C ALA A 58 -5.99 -26.09 17.12
N ALA A 59 -5.29 -25.54 16.14
CA ALA A 59 -5.62 -24.24 15.58
C ALA A 59 -7.13 -24.19 15.31
N VAL A 60 -7.84 -23.31 15.99
CA VAL A 60 -9.26 -23.05 15.73
C VAL A 60 -9.33 -22.59 14.29
N HIS A 61 -9.92 -23.41 13.43
CA HIS A 61 -10.09 -23.04 12.04
C HIS A 61 -10.93 -21.77 11.97
N ALA A 62 -10.46 -20.79 11.20
CA ALA A 62 -11.02 -19.44 11.02
C ALA A 62 -12.53 -19.38 10.65
N GLN A 63 -13.19 -20.53 10.42
CA GLN A 63 -14.59 -20.60 9.99
C GLN A 63 -15.62 -20.43 11.12
N ASP A 64 -15.24 -20.50 12.39
CA ASP A 64 -16.17 -20.45 13.53
C ASP A 64 -16.16 -19.13 14.33
N ALA A 65 -15.30 -18.18 13.98
CA ALA A 65 -15.28 -16.88 14.62
C ALA A 65 -16.51 -16.06 14.21
N THR A 66 -17.38 -15.76 15.16
CA THR A 66 -18.54 -14.88 14.94
C THR A 66 -18.15 -13.44 15.30
N PHE A 67 -18.30 -12.52 14.35
CA PHE A 67 -18.17 -11.09 14.58
C PHE A 67 -19.54 -10.41 14.69
N THR A 68 -19.67 -9.50 15.66
CA THR A 68 -20.77 -8.54 15.71
C THR A 68 -20.54 -7.51 14.60
N PRO A 69 -21.57 -7.09 13.85
CA PRO A 69 -21.39 -6.02 12.86
C PRO A 69 -20.91 -4.73 13.48
N PRO A 70 -20.09 -3.92 12.75
CA PRO A 70 -19.61 -2.62 13.25
C PRO A 70 -20.72 -1.57 13.37
N PHE A 71 -21.93 -1.83 12.83
CA PHE A 71 -23.09 -0.94 12.86
C PHE A 71 -24.38 -1.69 13.11
N ASP A 72 -25.38 -1.01 13.69
CA ASP A 72 -26.73 -1.54 13.97
C ASP A 72 -27.70 -1.44 12.79
N PHE A 73 -27.30 -0.80 11.70
CA PHE A 73 -28.11 -0.66 10.48
C PHE A 73 -27.67 -1.64 9.37
N PRO A 74 -28.48 -1.84 8.29
CA PRO A 74 -28.15 -2.73 7.21
C PRO A 74 -26.80 -2.39 6.56
N ILE A 75 -25.94 -3.38 6.40
CA ILE A 75 -24.58 -3.24 5.90
C ILE A 75 -24.59 -3.13 4.36
N THR A 76 -23.96 -2.11 3.83
CA THR A 76 -23.62 -1.96 2.42
C THR A 76 -22.21 -1.39 2.31
N PHE A 77 -21.53 -1.65 1.18
CA PHE A 77 -20.14 -1.27 1.00
C PHE A 77 -19.95 -0.24 -0.12
N SER A 78 -18.86 0.51 -0.05
CA SER A 78 -18.34 1.33 -1.15
C SER A 78 -17.08 0.73 -1.78
N GLY A 79 -16.41 -0.20 -1.10
CA GLY A 79 -15.27 -0.97 -1.57
C GLY A 79 -15.18 -2.31 -0.84
N ASN A 80 -14.71 -3.36 -1.51
CA ASN A 80 -14.51 -4.69 -0.93
C ASN A 80 -13.02 -5.01 -0.77
N PHE A 81 -12.74 -6.13 -0.09
CA PHE A 81 -11.39 -6.67 0.10
C PHE A 81 -10.74 -7.03 -1.25
N GLY A 82 -9.46 -6.76 -1.38
CA GLY A 82 -8.68 -7.10 -2.57
C GLY A 82 -9.02 -6.28 -3.83
N GLU A 83 -9.88 -5.25 -3.73
CA GLU A 83 -10.15 -4.34 -4.85
C GLU A 83 -8.84 -3.71 -5.35
N ILE A 84 -8.68 -3.66 -6.67
CA ILE A 84 -7.49 -3.12 -7.33
C ILE A 84 -7.43 -1.61 -7.13
N ARG A 85 -6.46 -1.14 -6.35
CA ARG A 85 -6.13 0.28 -6.17
C ARG A 85 -4.82 0.61 -6.87
N ALA A 86 -4.47 1.88 -6.97
CA ALA A 86 -3.18 2.28 -7.50
C ALA A 86 -2.05 1.80 -6.58
N ASN A 87 -1.23 0.84 -7.02
CA ASN A 87 -0.07 0.30 -6.33
C ASN A 87 -0.33 -0.53 -5.05
N HIS A 88 -1.56 -0.89 -4.71
CA HIS A 88 -1.89 -1.72 -3.55
C HIS A 88 -3.27 -2.37 -3.70
N PHE A 89 -3.52 -3.45 -2.97
CA PHE A 89 -4.85 -4.02 -2.78
C PHE A 89 -5.60 -3.25 -1.70
N HIS A 90 -6.90 -3.16 -1.82
CA HIS A 90 -7.75 -2.69 -0.73
C HIS A 90 -7.75 -3.72 0.41
N GLY A 91 -7.26 -3.33 1.61
CA GLY A 91 -6.99 -4.26 2.71
C GLY A 91 -8.21 -4.70 3.50
N GLY A 92 -9.38 -4.08 3.28
CA GLY A 92 -10.55 -4.32 4.11
C GLY A 92 -11.87 -4.10 3.40
N LEU A 93 -12.89 -3.72 4.18
CA LEU A 93 -14.21 -3.34 3.70
C LEU A 93 -14.47 -1.86 3.99
N ASP A 94 -14.98 -1.12 3.01
CA ASP A 94 -15.45 0.26 3.17
C ASP A 94 -16.95 0.26 3.44
N PHE A 95 -17.37 0.31 4.71
CA PHE A 95 -18.78 0.32 5.13
C PHE A 95 -19.41 1.70 4.89
N LYS A 96 -20.49 1.75 4.13
CA LYS A 96 -21.24 2.99 3.89
C LYS A 96 -21.95 3.47 5.16
N THR A 97 -21.89 4.77 5.42
CA THR A 97 -22.57 5.44 6.54
C THR A 97 -23.68 6.38 6.11
N GLY A 98 -24.23 6.16 4.90
CA GLY A 98 -25.28 7.00 4.33
C GLY A 98 -24.82 8.42 3.99
N GLY A 99 -23.53 8.62 3.68
CA GLY A 99 -22.96 9.93 3.38
C GLY A 99 -22.80 10.85 4.59
N THR A 100 -22.94 10.33 5.83
CA THR A 100 -22.85 11.09 7.08
C THR A 100 -21.70 10.58 7.96
N ILE A 101 -21.16 11.47 8.78
CA ILE A 101 -20.21 11.15 9.85
C ILE A 101 -20.93 10.97 11.19
N GLY A 102 -20.23 10.44 12.20
CA GLY A 102 -20.71 10.36 13.57
C GLY A 102 -21.57 9.13 13.87
N LYS A 103 -21.62 8.11 13.00
CA LYS A 103 -22.30 6.84 13.31
C LYS A 103 -21.48 6.07 14.33
N PRO A 104 -22.08 5.51 15.41
CA PRO A 104 -21.37 4.66 16.36
C PRO A 104 -20.72 3.47 15.68
N VAL A 105 -19.44 3.25 15.95
CA VAL A 105 -18.66 2.10 15.47
C VAL A 105 -18.50 1.14 16.66
N HIS A 106 -18.90 -0.11 16.46
CA HIS A 106 -18.89 -1.15 17.48
C HIS A 106 -17.67 -2.05 17.39
N ALA A 107 -17.12 -2.49 18.52
CA ALA A 107 -16.15 -3.57 18.59
C ALA A 107 -16.78 -4.88 18.09
N LEU A 108 -16.07 -5.63 17.23
CA LEU A 108 -16.61 -6.83 16.59
C LEU A 108 -16.69 -8.04 17.55
N ALA A 109 -15.83 -8.09 18.57
CA ALA A 109 -15.75 -9.15 19.56
C ALA A 109 -15.19 -8.60 20.88
N GLU A 110 -15.03 -9.46 21.88
CA GLU A 110 -14.33 -9.14 23.11
C GLU A 110 -12.82 -9.08 22.91
N GLY A 111 -12.16 -8.06 23.49
CA GLY A 111 -10.74 -7.84 23.36
C GLY A 111 -10.28 -6.54 24.00
N TYR A 112 -9.30 -5.86 23.43
CA TYR A 112 -8.78 -4.59 23.92
C TYR A 112 -8.24 -3.72 22.78
N ILE A 113 -8.20 -2.41 23.00
CA ILE A 113 -7.58 -1.45 22.08
C ILE A 113 -6.06 -1.62 22.15
N SER A 114 -5.44 -1.97 21.04
CA SER A 114 -4.01 -2.27 20.96
C SER A 114 -3.17 -1.12 20.38
N CYS A 115 -3.77 -0.23 19.58
CA CYS A 115 -3.10 0.96 19.08
C CYS A 115 -4.12 2.06 18.76
N ILE A 116 -3.74 3.32 19.03
CA ILE A 116 -4.55 4.50 18.77
C ILE A 116 -3.68 5.47 17.98
N ARG A 117 -4.13 5.91 16.81
CA ARG A 117 -3.36 6.81 15.96
C ARG A 117 -4.20 7.93 15.40
N VAL A 118 -3.59 9.09 15.25
CA VAL A 118 -4.12 10.18 14.43
C VAL A 118 -3.04 10.54 13.41
N THR A 119 -3.34 10.37 12.13
CA THR A 119 -2.37 10.57 11.04
C THR A 119 -3.00 11.34 9.87
N HIS A 120 -2.18 12.03 9.08
CA HIS A 120 -2.66 12.70 7.87
C HIS A 120 -3.15 11.71 6.81
N GLY A 121 -2.57 10.51 6.75
CA GLY A 121 -2.91 9.49 5.76
C GLY A 121 -4.24 8.80 6.04
N SER A 122 -4.37 8.22 7.22
CA SER A 122 -5.52 7.38 7.60
C SER A 122 -6.54 8.09 8.51
N GLY A 123 -6.26 9.32 8.96
CA GLY A 123 -7.11 10.05 9.89
C GLY A 123 -7.03 9.52 11.31
N TYR A 124 -8.16 9.49 12.00
CA TYR A 124 -8.31 8.82 13.28
C TYR A 124 -8.42 7.33 13.06
N VAL A 125 -7.55 6.56 13.72
CA VAL A 125 -7.37 5.11 13.52
C VAL A 125 -7.37 4.41 14.86
N LEU A 126 -8.13 3.32 14.97
CA LEU A 126 -8.22 2.51 16.17
C LEU A 126 -7.98 1.04 15.83
N ASP A 127 -6.94 0.46 16.42
CA ASP A 127 -6.63 -0.95 16.31
C ASP A 127 -7.19 -1.68 17.53
N VAL A 128 -7.86 -2.80 17.30
CA VAL A 128 -8.43 -3.65 18.35
C VAL A 128 -7.95 -5.09 18.18
N ALA A 129 -7.32 -5.63 19.21
CA ALA A 129 -6.96 -7.04 19.30
C ALA A 129 -8.07 -7.81 20.03
N TYR A 130 -8.55 -8.90 19.43
CA TYR A 130 -9.63 -9.71 19.94
C TYR A 130 -9.14 -11.04 20.53
N ASN A 131 -9.86 -11.57 21.51
CA ASN A 131 -9.54 -12.84 22.18
C ASN A 131 -9.69 -14.07 21.27
N ASN A 132 -10.28 -13.89 20.07
CA ASN A 132 -10.54 -14.94 19.09
C ASN A 132 -9.43 -15.11 18.03
N GLY A 133 -8.26 -14.49 18.22
CA GLY A 133 -7.11 -14.61 17.31
C GLY A 133 -7.12 -13.67 16.12
N TYR A 134 -8.02 -12.68 16.10
CA TYR A 134 -8.05 -11.63 15.07
C TYR A 134 -7.76 -10.26 15.66
N LYS A 135 -7.34 -9.34 14.81
CA LYS A 135 -7.30 -7.91 15.11
C LYS A 135 -7.92 -7.11 13.98
N THR A 136 -8.42 -5.91 14.30
CA THR A 136 -8.98 -4.98 13.32
C THR A 136 -8.28 -3.64 13.36
N ILE A 137 -8.23 -2.97 12.21
CA ILE A 137 -7.86 -1.56 12.10
C ILE A 137 -9.06 -0.80 11.55
N ASN A 138 -9.60 0.12 12.36
CA ASN A 138 -10.72 0.98 12.01
C ASN A 138 -10.18 2.33 11.60
N ARG A 139 -10.41 2.77 10.35
CA ARG A 139 -9.82 4.00 9.79
C ARG A 139 -10.90 5.03 9.44
N HIS A 140 -10.42 6.24 9.15
CA HIS A 140 -11.24 7.38 8.74
C HIS A 140 -12.27 7.83 9.77
N LEU A 141 -12.09 7.47 11.06
CA LEU A 141 -12.97 7.83 12.14
C LEU A 141 -13.04 9.35 12.32
N SER A 142 -14.13 9.87 12.90
CA SER A 142 -14.26 11.29 13.22
C SER A 142 -13.71 11.64 14.60
N THR A 143 -13.81 10.70 15.54
CA THR A 143 -13.31 10.82 16.92
C THR A 143 -13.33 9.46 17.61
N PHE A 144 -12.59 9.34 18.68
CA PHE A 144 -12.68 8.26 19.66
C PHE A 144 -13.74 8.57 20.72
N VAL A 145 -14.02 7.64 21.64
CA VAL A 145 -14.97 7.84 22.73
C VAL A 145 -14.32 7.66 24.10
N GLY A 146 -14.93 8.25 25.14
CA GLY A 146 -14.53 8.07 26.54
C GLY A 146 -13.09 8.51 26.84
N ASP A 147 -12.38 7.68 27.60
CA ASP A 147 -11.03 7.98 28.07
C ASP A 147 -10.00 8.03 26.94
N VAL A 148 -10.20 7.23 25.90
CA VAL A 148 -9.36 7.24 24.70
C VAL A 148 -9.36 8.61 24.04
N ALA A 149 -10.53 9.24 23.89
CA ALA A 149 -10.62 10.56 23.28
C ALA A 149 -9.86 11.61 24.09
N ARG A 150 -10.02 11.60 25.43
CA ARG A 150 -9.29 12.51 26.33
C ARG A 150 -7.77 12.30 26.25
N ARG A 151 -7.32 11.04 26.35
CA ARG A 151 -5.90 10.72 26.32
C ARG A 151 -5.22 11.16 25.02
N VAL A 152 -5.93 11.05 23.88
CA VAL A 152 -5.43 11.52 22.58
C VAL A 152 -5.30 13.03 22.56
N GLU A 153 -6.32 13.76 22.99
CA GLU A 153 -6.32 15.23 23.04
C GLU A 153 -5.20 15.75 23.96
N ASP A 154 -5.07 15.19 25.16
CA ASP A 154 -4.01 15.54 26.11
C ASP A 154 -2.62 15.37 25.46
N LEU A 155 -2.39 14.22 24.79
CA LEU A 155 -1.12 13.96 24.12
C LEU A 155 -0.87 14.90 22.92
N GLN A 156 -1.92 15.28 22.18
CA GLN A 156 -1.81 16.25 21.08
C GLN A 156 -1.37 17.63 21.58
N TYR A 157 -1.89 18.09 22.71
CA TYR A 157 -1.46 19.33 23.34
C TYR A 157 -0.08 19.21 24.01
N GLU A 158 0.21 18.08 24.67
CA GLU A 158 1.53 17.81 25.27
C GLU A 158 2.65 17.85 24.23
N LYS A 159 2.43 17.21 23.07
CA LYS A 159 3.39 17.14 21.97
C LYS A 159 3.31 18.32 21.01
N GLU A 160 2.37 19.24 21.19
CA GLU A 160 2.06 20.29 20.21
C GLU A 160 1.96 19.73 18.77
N SER A 161 1.28 18.60 18.59
CA SER A 161 1.14 17.89 17.32
C SER A 161 -0.26 17.34 17.14
N TRP A 162 -0.79 17.49 15.93
CA TRP A 162 -2.05 16.82 15.58
C TRP A 162 -1.87 15.31 15.38
N GLU A 163 -0.71 14.91 14.81
CA GLU A 163 -0.39 13.49 14.63
C GLU A 163 0.19 12.92 15.93
N VAL A 164 -0.44 11.86 16.42
CA VAL A 164 -0.02 11.14 17.63
C VAL A 164 -0.25 9.64 17.46
N GLU A 165 0.55 8.87 18.19
CA GLU A 165 0.42 7.43 18.31
C GLU A 165 0.56 7.02 19.78
N ILE A 166 -0.35 6.15 20.23
CA ILE A 166 -0.37 5.56 21.56
C ILE A 166 -0.48 4.05 21.38
N THR A 167 0.41 3.32 22.00
CA THR A 167 0.35 1.86 22.13
C THR A 167 0.04 1.55 23.60
N PRO A 168 -1.24 1.29 23.95
CA PRO A 168 -1.63 0.95 25.31
C PRO A 168 -1.03 -0.40 25.73
N GLU A 169 -0.91 -0.62 27.05
CA GLU A 169 -0.60 -1.94 27.56
C GLU A 169 -1.75 -2.93 27.26
N PRO A 170 -1.46 -4.21 27.01
CA PRO A 170 -2.50 -5.21 26.77
C PRO A 170 -3.56 -5.22 27.89
N GLY A 171 -4.82 -4.98 27.51
CA GLY A 171 -5.95 -4.93 28.45
C GLY A 171 -6.16 -3.58 29.16
N GLU A 172 -5.37 -2.54 28.88
CA GLU A 172 -5.57 -1.18 29.47
C GLU A 172 -6.94 -0.58 29.07
N TYR A 173 -7.35 -0.77 27.83
CA TYR A 173 -8.66 -0.35 27.31
C TYR A 173 -9.44 -1.58 26.84
N PRO A 174 -10.09 -2.35 27.75
CA PRO A 174 -10.85 -3.54 27.37
C PRO A 174 -12.13 -3.15 26.63
N VAL A 175 -12.54 -3.96 25.66
CA VAL A 175 -13.78 -3.78 24.90
C VAL A 175 -14.61 -5.05 24.89
N LYS A 176 -15.94 -4.90 24.89
CA LYS A 176 -16.90 -5.99 24.74
C LYS A 176 -17.46 -6.00 23.31
N ALA A 177 -17.88 -7.16 22.83
CA ALA A 177 -18.61 -7.24 21.57
C ALA A 177 -19.81 -6.29 21.55
N GLY A 178 -19.96 -5.51 20.48
CA GLY A 178 -21.03 -4.49 20.35
C GLY A 178 -20.82 -3.20 21.13
N GLN A 179 -19.74 -3.05 21.89
CA GLN A 179 -19.43 -1.79 22.58
C GLN A 179 -19.05 -0.72 21.56
N VAL A 180 -19.57 0.50 21.73
CA VAL A 180 -19.16 1.66 20.93
C VAL A 180 -17.73 2.04 21.28
N ILE A 181 -16.83 2.05 20.29
CA ILE A 181 -15.40 2.33 20.45
C ILE A 181 -14.97 3.64 19.76
N ALA A 182 -15.73 4.09 18.76
CA ALA A 182 -15.44 5.31 18.00
C ALA A 182 -16.69 5.78 17.25
N LEU A 183 -16.55 6.93 16.56
CA LEU A 183 -17.57 7.43 15.64
C LEU A 183 -17.01 7.44 14.20
N SER A 184 -17.82 7.00 13.24
CA SER A 184 -17.46 6.99 11.82
C SER A 184 -17.19 8.40 11.29
N GLY A 185 -16.32 8.53 10.29
CA GLY A 185 -15.89 9.83 9.83
C GLY A 185 -15.59 9.89 8.34
N ASN A 186 -14.73 10.86 8.01
CA ASN A 186 -14.18 11.12 6.68
C ASN A 186 -12.77 11.73 6.81
N THR A 187 -12.01 11.29 7.81
CA THR A 187 -10.68 11.84 8.11
C THR A 187 -9.61 11.10 7.32
N GLY A 188 -8.43 11.73 7.17
CA GLY A 188 -7.35 11.18 6.37
C GLY A 188 -7.60 11.27 4.85
N TYR A 189 -7.04 10.33 4.09
CA TYR A 189 -7.23 10.26 2.64
C TYR A 189 -8.53 9.52 2.31
N SER A 190 -9.64 10.24 2.36
CA SER A 190 -10.99 9.72 2.16
C SER A 190 -11.83 10.64 1.28
N PHE A 191 -12.54 10.08 0.30
CA PHE A 191 -13.38 10.82 -0.65
C PHE A 191 -14.81 11.09 -0.15
N GLY A 192 -15.24 10.41 0.90
CA GLY A 192 -16.58 10.57 1.48
C GLY A 192 -16.74 9.77 2.77
N PRO A 193 -17.78 10.09 3.58
CA PRO A 193 -18.02 9.42 4.86
C PRO A 193 -18.20 7.91 4.73
N HIS A 194 -17.34 7.13 5.40
CA HIS A 194 -17.40 5.67 5.50
C HIS A 194 -16.57 5.19 6.69
N LEU A 195 -16.68 3.91 7.04
CA LEU A 195 -15.74 3.21 7.90
C LEU A 195 -14.92 2.25 7.03
N HIS A 196 -13.60 2.42 6.98
CA HIS A 196 -12.70 1.42 6.47
C HIS A 196 -12.29 0.48 7.59
N LEU A 197 -12.54 -0.82 7.40
CA LEU A 197 -12.25 -1.87 8.38
C LEU A 197 -11.36 -2.93 7.76
N ASP A 198 -10.10 -2.99 8.21
CA ASP A 198 -9.20 -4.13 7.93
C ASP A 198 -9.38 -5.19 9.01
N VAL A 199 -9.29 -6.46 8.64
CA VAL A 199 -9.19 -7.61 9.56
C VAL A 199 -7.86 -8.32 9.31
N PHE A 200 -7.18 -8.65 10.40
CA PHE A 200 -5.91 -9.39 10.37
C PHE A 200 -6.03 -10.67 11.18
N GLU A 201 -5.36 -11.70 10.73
CA GLU A 201 -5.06 -12.86 11.55
C GLU A 201 -3.88 -12.53 12.48
N ALA A 202 -4.05 -12.71 13.80
CA ALA A 202 -3.08 -12.22 14.78
C ALA A 202 -1.72 -12.95 14.71
N ASP A 203 -1.71 -14.22 14.30
CA ASP A 203 -0.50 -15.06 14.27
C ASP A 203 0.37 -14.77 13.04
N THR A 204 -0.21 -14.39 11.92
CA THR A 204 0.48 -14.20 10.64
C THR A 204 0.64 -12.75 10.23
N ASP A 205 -0.14 -11.83 10.80
CA ASP A 205 -0.31 -10.44 10.33
C ASP A 205 -0.81 -10.34 8.88
N ASP A 206 -1.44 -11.39 8.35
CA ASP A 206 -2.08 -11.33 7.04
C ASP A 206 -3.38 -10.54 7.11
N TYR A 207 -3.61 -9.70 6.11
CA TYR A 207 -4.94 -9.15 5.80
C TYR A 207 -5.85 -10.29 5.38
N ILE A 208 -7.04 -10.37 5.96
CA ILE A 208 -8.04 -11.41 5.69
C ILE A 208 -9.29 -10.73 5.13
N ASP A 209 -9.94 -11.35 4.13
CA ASP A 209 -11.24 -10.87 3.64
C ASP A 209 -12.27 -10.84 4.78
N PRO A 210 -12.77 -9.66 5.17
CA PRO A 210 -13.74 -9.58 6.27
C PRO A 210 -15.15 -10.02 5.88
N LEU A 211 -15.50 -10.09 4.58
CA LEU A 211 -16.87 -10.33 4.12
C LEU A 211 -17.46 -11.67 4.60
N PRO A 212 -16.72 -12.79 4.64
CA PRO A 212 -17.23 -14.06 5.16
C PRO A 212 -17.76 -13.98 6.60
N PHE A 213 -17.19 -13.14 7.47
CA PHE A 213 -17.67 -12.94 8.84
C PHE A 213 -19.05 -12.29 8.91
N PHE A 214 -19.41 -11.53 7.88
CA PHE A 214 -20.67 -10.79 7.79
C PHE A 214 -21.69 -11.40 6.81
N LYS A 215 -21.40 -12.55 6.19
CA LYS A 215 -22.25 -13.16 5.14
C LYS A 215 -23.73 -13.29 5.51
N LYS A 216 -24.05 -13.53 6.80
CA LYS A 216 -25.44 -13.63 7.28
C LYS A 216 -26.17 -12.28 7.32
N LYS A 217 -25.44 -11.16 7.23
CA LYS A 217 -25.95 -9.79 7.31
C LYS A 217 -25.91 -9.07 5.97
N VAL A 218 -25.29 -9.66 4.96
CA VAL A 218 -25.15 -9.14 3.60
C VAL A 218 -26.01 -9.98 2.68
N LYS A 219 -26.86 -9.32 1.90
CA LYS A 219 -27.68 -9.98 0.88
C LYS A 219 -27.13 -9.58 -0.50
N ASP A 220 -26.71 -10.59 -1.25
CA ASP A 220 -26.24 -10.42 -2.61
C ASP A 220 -26.50 -11.68 -3.45
N ASN A 221 -27.06 -11.47 -4.65
CA ASN A 221 -27.33 -12.50 -5.64
C ASN A 221 -26.75 -12.10 -7.02
N THR A 222 -25.94 -11.05 -7.06
CA THR A 222 -25.42 -10.50 -8.32
C THR A 222 -24.02 -11.07 -8.59
N ALA A 223 -23.91 -11.90 -9.63
CA ALA A 223 -22.61 -12.47 -10.01
C ALA A 223 -21.68 -11.43 -10.66
N PRO A 224 -20.35 -11.60 -10.54
CA PRO A 224 -19.36 -10.77 -11.20
C PRO A 224 -19.56 -10.71 -12.72
N ARG A 225 -19.18 -9.58 -13.35
CA ARG A 225 -19.31 -9.34 -14.80
C ARG A 225 -17.97 -9.01 -15.42
N ALA A 226 -17.65 -9.71 -16.51
CA ALA A 226 -16.49 -9.36 -17.33
C ALA A 226 -16.85 -8.22 -18.30
N GLU A 227 -15.85 -7.39 -18.61
CA GLU A 227 -15.95 -6.26 -19.55
C GLU A 227 -15.03 -6.40 -20.77
N GLY A 228 -14.02 -7.28 -20.70
CA GLY A 228 -13.08 -7.51 -21.81
C GLY A 228 -11.98 -8.49 -21.46
N ILE A 229 -11.30 -8.98 -22.47
CA ILE A 229 -10.14 -9.86 -22.37
C ILE A 229 -8.93 -9.20 -23.00
N MET A 230 -7.73 -9.61 -22.58
CA MET A 230 -6.47 -9.19 -23.20
C MET A 230 -5.55 -10.39 -23.33
N LEU A 231 -4.86 -10.48 -24.45
CA LEU A 231 -3.86 -11.51 -24.69
C LEU A 231 -2.46 -10.89 -24.75
N PHE A 232 -1.50 -11.57 -24.14
CA PHE A 232 -0.11 -11.16 -23.99
C PHE A 232 0.81 -12.16 -24.68
N PRO A 233 1.19 -11.91 -25.95
CA PRO A 233 2.25 -12.71 -26.56
C PRO A 233 3.55 -12.53 -25.78
N GLN A 234 4.22 -13.64 -25.46
CA GLN A 234 5.51 -13.56 -24.78
C GLN A 234 6.59 -13.07 -25.78
N PRO A 235 7.47 -12.14 -25.38
CA PRO A 235 8.47 -11.56 -26.28
C PRO A 235 9.33 -12.62 -26.98
N GLY A 236 9.41 -12.57 -28.30
CA GLY A 236 10.19 -13.53 -29.12
C GLY A 236 9.69 -14.97 -29.09
N ARG A 237 8.55 -15.25 -28.45
CA ARG A 237 8.00 -16.60 -28.26
C ARG A 237 6.53 -16.73 -28.64
N GLY A 238 5.82 -15.61 -28.87
CA GLY A 238 4.41 -15.62 -29.18
C GLY A 238 3.97 -14.44 -30.04
N VAL A 239 2.83 -14.62 -30.73
CA VAL A 239 2.13 -13.58 -31.50
C VAL A 239 0.64 -13.68 -31.29
N VAL A 240 -0.06 -12.54 -31.31
CA VAL A 240 -1.51 -12.42 -31.26
C VAL A 240 -1.95 -11.51 -32.40
N GLY A 241 -2.87 -11.96 -33.27
CA GLY A 241 -3.29 -11.21 -34.45
C GLY A 241 -2.14 -10.79 -35.38
N GLY A 242 -1.06 -11.60 -35.44
CA GLY A 242 0.15 -11.29 -36.18
C GLY A 242 1.11 -10.30 -35.54
N ASN A 243 0.86 -9.86 -34.29
CA ASN A 243 1.69 -8.90 -33.56
C ASN A 243 2.30 -9.50 -32.30
N GLN A 244 3.46 -9.01 -31.90
CA GLN A 244 4.12 -9.35 -30.63
C GLN A 244 3.78 -8.37 -29.49
N ARG A 245 2.73 -7.57 -29.65
CA ARG A 245 2.22 -6.66 -28.60
C ARG A 245 0.93 -7.23 -28.01
N HIS A 246 0.72 -7.00 -26.72
CA HIS A 246 -0.54 -7.34 -26.08
C HIS A 246 -1.72 -6.65 -26.77
N GLN A 247 -2.86 -7.34 -26.84
CA GLN A 247 -4.07 -6.84 -27.51
C GLN A 247 -5.29 -7.09 -26.65
N ALA A 248 -6.13 -6.05 -26.53
CA ALA A 248 -7.42 -6.12 -25.87
C ALA A 248 -8.53 -6.49 -26.87
N PHE A 249 -9.46 -7.32 -26.43
CA PHE A 249 -10.60 -7.75 -27.21
C PHE A 249 -11.90 -7.55 -26.41
N PRO A 250 -13.02 -7.20 -27.08
CA PRO A 250 -14.34 -7.29 -26.46
C PRO A 250 -14.70 -8.76 -26.20
N LEU A 251 -15.67 -9.02 -25.35
CA LEU A 251 -16.12 -10.39 -25.03
C LEU A 251 -16.69 -11.13 -26.26
N ASN A 252 -17.27 -10.39 -27.20
CA ASN A 252 -17.80 -10.90 -28.47
C ASN A 252 -17.08 -10.22 -29.64
N PRO A 253 -15.86 -10.66 -29.99
CA PRO A 253 -15.09 -10.06 -31.06
C PRO A 253 -15.74 -10.35 -32.43
N LYS A 254 -15.81 -9.35 -33.31
CA LYS A 254 -16.36 -9.48 -34.66
C LYS A 254 -15.49 -10.34 -35.59
N GLN A 255 -14.18 -10.40 -35.31
CA GLN A 255 -13.21 -11.19 -36.07
C GLN A 255 -12.64 -12.28 -35.16
N PRO A 256 -12.31 -13.46 -35.71
CA PRO A 256 -11.64 -14.51 -34.96
C PRO A 256 -10.34 -14.01 -34.33
N ILE A 257 -10.14 -14.33 -33.05
CA ILE A 257 -8.86 -14.09 -32.37
C ILE A 257 -7.88 -15.17 -32.85
N THR A 258 -6.75 -14.77 -33.38
CA THR A 258 -5.69 -15.70 -33.80
C THR A 258 -4.45 -15.52 -32.94
N ALA A 259 -3.74 -16.62 -32.62
CA ALA A 259 -2.47 -16.59 -31.92
C ALA A 259 -1.55 -17.75 -32.36
N TRP A 260 -0.26 -17.61 -32.06
CA TRP A 260 0.73 -18.66 -32.25
C TRP A 260 1.88 -18.53 -31.25
N GLY A 261 2.38 -19.66 -30.74
CA GLY A 261 3.43 -19.70 -29.73
C GLY A 261 2.91 -19.43 -28.32
N LEU A 262 3.75 -18.91 -27.44
CA LEU A 262 3.50 -18.76 -26.02
C LEU A 262 2.77 -17.44 -25.72
N ILE A 263 1.59 -17.55 -25.12
CA ILE A 263 0.75 -16.40 -24.76
C ILE A 263 0.28 -16.45 -23.30
N GLY A 264 0.07 -15.30 -22.71
CA GLY A 264 -0.70 -15.11 -21.47
C GLY A 264 -2.10 -14.55 -21.77
N SER A 265 -3.04 -14.74 -20.86
CA SER A 265 -4.37 -14.15 -20.92
C SER A 265 -4.62 -13.26 -19.71
N ALA A 266 -5.50 -12.27 -19.83
CA ALA A 266 -5.97 -11.44 -18.73
C ALA A 266 -7.45 -11.07 -18.94
N ILE A 267 -8.15 -10.78 -17.85
CA ILE A 267 -9.55 -10.41 -17.86
C ILE A 267 -9.78 -9.09 -17.12
N ARG A 268 -10.62 -8.24 -17.68
CA ARG A 268 -11.19 -7.08 -16.98
C ARG A 268 -12.59 -7.45 -16.53
N ALA A 269 -12.79 -7.52 -15.22
CA ALA A 269 -14.04 -7.91 -14.61
C ALA A 269 -14.23 -7.18 -13.28
N TYR A 270 -15.49 -7.01 -12.89
CA TYR A 270 -15.87 -6.42 -11.61
C TYR A 270 -17.01 -7.23 -11.01
N ASP A 271 -17.04 -7.20 -9.71
CA ASP A 271 -18.17 -7.68 -8.92
C ASP A 271 -19.17 -6.55 -8.65
N TYR A 272 -20.41 -6.90 -8.31
CA TYR A 272 -21.51 -5.99 -8.01
C TYR A 272 -22.33 -6.57 -6.88
N MET A 273 -23.03 -5.72 -6.12
CA MET A 273 -23.89 -6.15 -5.03
C MET A 273 -25.31 -5.61 -5.22
N ASP A 274 -26.29 -6.38 -4.72
CA ASP A 274 -27.71 -6.01 -4.78
C ASP A 274 -27.96 -4.63 -4.15
N GLY A 275 -28.68 -3.78 -4.88
CA GLY A 275 -29.09 -2.44 -4.40
C GLY A 275 -28.00 -1.39 -4.30
N VAL A 276 -26.79 -1.64 -4.79
CA VAL A 276 -25.67 -0.71 -4.81
C VAL A 276 -25.06 -0.59 -6.21
N SER A 277 -24.66 0.64 -6.59
CA SER A 277 -24.08 0.91 -7.91
C SER A 277 -22.55 0.82 -7.96
N ASN A 278 -21.90 0.44 -6.85
CA ASN A 278 -20.44 0.33 -6.77
C ASN A 278 -19.93 -0.87 -7.58
N ARG A 279 -18.70 -0.74 -8.09
CA ARG A 279 -17.92 -1.83 -8.65
C ARG A 279 -16.97 -2.34 -7.57
N TYR A 280 -16.80 -3.63 -7.50
CA TYR A 280 -15.95 -4.30 -6.52
C TYR A 280 -14.90 -5.18 -7.21
N GLY A 281 -13.88 -5.58 -6.48
CA GLY A 281 -12.93 -6.60 -6.90
C GLY A 281 -13.59 -7.98 -6.99
N VAL A 282 -13.15 -8.78 -7.95
CA VAL A 282 -13.62 -10.18 -8.11
C VAL A 282 -12.82 -11.06 -7.15
N HIS A 283 -13.50 -11.85 -6.32
CA HIS A 283 -12.88 -12.71 -5.33
C HIS A 283 -12.10 -13.88 -5.97
N THR A 284 -12.71 -14.58 -6.93
CA THR A 284 -12.06 -15.73 -7.58
C THR A 284 -12.13 -15.60 -9.10
N VAL A 285 -10.97 -15.77 -9.75
CA VAL A 285 -10.85 -15.89 -11.20
C VAL A 285 -10.20 -17.21 -11.54
N ILE A 286 -10.85 -18.03 -12.35
CA ILE A 286 -10.31 -19.32 -12.85
C ILE A 286 -10.26 -19.22 -14.37
N LEU A 287 -9.14 -19.59 -14.98
CA LEU A 287 -8.99 -19.77 -16.42
C LEU A 287 -8.78 -21.24 -16.75
N GLU A 288 -9.65 -21.76 -17.60
CA GLU A 288 -9.51 -23.08 -18.22
C GLU A 288 -9.28 -22.92 -19.73
N VAL A 289 -8.43 -23.75 -20.29
CA VAL A 289 -8.21 -23.87 -21.73
C VAL A 289 -8.40 -25.33 -22.11
N ASP A 290 -9.31 -25.59 -23.06
CA ASP A 290 -9.72 -26.95 -23.46
C ASP A 290 -10.09 -27.85 -22.25
N SER A 291 -10.81 -27.25 -21.28
CA SER A 291 -11.25 -27.90 -20.03
C SER A 291 -10.11 -28.22 -19.02
N VAL A 292 -8.91 -27.73 -19.26
CA VAL A 292 -7.78 -27.84 -18.31
C VAL A 292 -7.58 -26.51 -17.59
N GLU A 293 -7.58 -26.54 -16.26
CA GLU A 293 -7.28 -25.34 -15.48
C GLU A 293 -5.81 -24.94 -15.66
N VAL A 294 -5.60 -23.71 -16.12
CA VAL A 294 -4.24 -23.16 -16.36
C VAL A 294 -3.86 -22.09 -15.34
N PHE A 295 -4.86 -21.46 -14.73
CA PHE A 295 -4.64 -20.41 -13.75
C PHE A 295 -5.84 -20.25 -12.80
N ARG A 296 -5.54 -19.88 -11.56
CA ARG A 296 -6.52 -19.48 -10.55
C ARG A 296 -5.97 -18.37 -9.67
N SER A 297 -6.79 -17.37 -9.36
CA SER A 297 -6.56 -16.45 -8.25
C SER A 297 -7.71 -16.55 -7.25
N VAL A 298 -7.37 -16.50 -5.94
CA VAL A 298 -8.34 -16.44 -4.84
C VAL A 298 -7.92 -15.33 -3.92
N VAL A 299 -8.70 -14.24 -3.91
CA VAL A 299 -8.37 -13.01 -3.17
C VAL A 299 -9.04 -13.07 -1.81
N ASP A 300 -8.48 -13.87 -0.91
CA ASP A 300 -8.97 -14.12 0.45
C ASP A 300 -8.01 -13.63 1.54
N ARG A 301 -6.69 -13.55 1.22
CA ARG A 301 -5.65 -13.06 2.12
C ARG A 301 -4.41 -12.60 1.38
N PHE A 302 -3.67 -11.69 1.99
CA PHE A 302 -2.32 -11.31 1.57
C PHE A 302 -1.58 -10.62 2.74
N SER A 303 -0.25 -10.67 2.71
CA SER A 303 0.58 -9.94 3.66
C SER A 303 0.89 -8.51 3.18
N GLU A 304 1.32 -7.63 4.09
CA GLU A 304 1.76 -6.27 3.71
C GLU A 304 2.86 -6.29 2.65
N ASN A 305 3.79 -7.27 2.72
CA ASN A 305 4.84 -7.42 1.72
C ASN A 305 4.30 -7.80 0.33
N GLU A 306 3.19 -8.51 0.25
CA GLU A 306 2.56 -8.90 -1.02
C GLU A 306 1.73 -7.76 -1.63
N ASN A 307 1.34 -6.77 -0.84
CA ASN A 307 0.39 -5.74 -1.24
C ASN A 307 0.78 -5.01 -2.53
N ARG A 308 2.07 -4.70 -2.72
CA ARG A 308 2.58 -4.06 -3.95
C ARG A 308 2.74 -4.99 -5.15
N MET A 309 2.60 -6.29 -4.98
CA MET A 309 2.64 -7.26 -6.10
C MET A 309 1.45 -7.13 -7.05
N ILE A 310 0.44 -6.34 -6.69
CA ILE A 310 -0.63 -5.91 -7.60
C ILE A 310 -0.08 -5.29 -8.89
N ASN A 311 1.07 -4.59 -8.82
CA ASN A 311 1.73 -3.99 -9.98
C ASN A 311 2.25 -5.02 -10.99
N SER A 312 2.55 -6.23 -10.54
CA SER A 312 2.87 -7.37 -11.37
C SER A 312 1.63 -8.10 -11.86
N TRP A 313 0.65 -8.30 -10.97
CA TRP A 313 -0.56 -9.06 -11.31
C TRP A 313 -1.47 -8.34 -12.29
N THR A 314 -1.49 -7.00 -12.29
CA THR A 314 -2.41 -6.23 -13.14
C THR A 314 -1.71 -5.54 -14.31
N TYR A 315 -2.48 -5.28 -15.37
CA TYR A 315 -2.13 -4.37 -16.44
C TYR A 315 -3.32 -3.39 -16.64
N GLY A 316 -3.18 -2.18 -16.12
CA GLY A 316 -4.31 -1.27 -15.98
C GLY A 316 -5.41 -1.91 -15.12
N GLN A 317 -6.59 -2.14 -15.72
CA GLN A 317 -7.72 -2.78 -15.04
C GLN A 317 -7.87 -4.28 -15.39
N TYR A 318 -6.89 -4.87 -16.09
CA TYR A 318 -6.89 -6.28 -16.43
C TYR A 318 -6.12 -7.07 -15.38
N MET A 319 -6.72 -8.12 -14.83
CA MET A 319 -6.09 -9.12 -13.98
C MET A 319 -5.43 -10.17 -14.87
N LYS A 320 -4.12 -10.29 -14.80
CA LYS A 320 -3.35 -11.29 -15.54
C LYS A 320 -3.68 -12.70 -15.02
N SER A 321 -3.91 -13.62 -15.91
CA SER A 321 -4.09 -15.05 -15.62
C SER A 321 -2.80 -15.82 -15.92
N PHE A 322 -1.68 -15.22 -15.62
CA PHE A 322 -0.34 -15.78 -15.61
C PHE A 322 0.53 -15.01 -14.61
N ILE A 323 1.60 -15.65 -14.16
CA ILE A 323 2.46 -15.17 -13.08
C ILE A 323 3.80 -14.71 -13.68
N GLU A 324 4.18 -13.44 -13.46
CA GLU A 324 5.51 -12.93 -13.81
C GLU A 324 6.58 -13.58 -12.93
N PRO A 325 7.84 -13.72 -13.42
CA PRO A 325 8.89 -14.47 -12.72
C PRO A 325 9.16 -14.01 -11.28
N GLY A 326 9.11 -12.70 -11.03
CA GLY A 326 9.34 -12.08 -9.72
C GLY A 326 8.08 -11.90 -8.87
N ASN A 327 6.93 -12.39 -9.31
CA ASN A 327 5.68 -12.30 -8.56
C ASN A 327 5.53 -13.48 -7.61
N THR A 328 5.41 -13.22 -6.31
CA THR A 328 5.29 -14.22 -5.24
C THR A 328 3.95 -14.16 -4.52
N LEU A 329 2.90 -13.54 -5.11
CA LEU A 329 1.55 -13.52 -4.55
C LEU A 329 1.05 -14.94 -4.29
N ARG A 330 0.78 -15.27 -3.03
CA ARG A 330 0.30 -16.60 -2.60
C ARG A 330 -1.11 -16.91 -3.13
N MET A 331 -1.90 -15.87 -3.41
CA MET A 331 -3.25 -16.01 -3.97
C MET A 331 -3.29 -16.47 -5.43
N LEU A 332 -2.15 -16.52 -6.15
CA LEU A 332 -2.06 -16.90 -7.55
C LEU A 332 -1.56 -18.34 -7.71
N HIS A 333 -2.29 -19.16 -8.45
CA HIS A 333 -1.97 -20.55 -8.70
C HIS A 333 -1.95 -20.84 -10.20
N ALA A 334 -0.91 -21.51 -10.67
CA ALA A 334 -0.76 -21.91 -12.07
C ALA A 334 -0.49 -23.43 -12.17
N PRO A 335 -1.54 -24.28 -12.10
CA PRO A 335 -1.41 -25.73 -12.03
C PRO A 335 -0.82 -26.35 -13.31
N ASN A 336 -0.80 -25.61 -14.43
CA ASN A 336 -0.21 -26.10 -15.69
C ASN A 336 1.33 -26.16 -15.69
N GLY A 337 2.00 -25.81 -14.58
CA GLY A 337 3.46 -25.81 -14.47
C GLY A 337 4.19 -24.77 -15.33
N ASN A 338 3.47 -23.96 -16.12
CA ASN A 338 4.01 -22.94 -17.02
C ASN A 338 3.58 -21.52 -16.60
N ARG A 339 3.45 -21.27 -15.31
CA ARG A 339 3.05 -19.97 -14.73
C ARG A 339 1.75 -19.40 -15.34
N GLY A 340 0.79 -20.24 -15.78
CA GLY A 340 -0.45 -19.81 -16.43
C GLY A 340 -0.29 -19.42 -17.92
N LEU A 341 0.90 -19.53 -18.48
CA LEU A 341 1.14 -19.32 -19.90
C LEU A 341 0.63 -20.51 -20.73
N ILE A 342 0.11 -20.22 -21.92
CA ILE A 342 -0.57 -21.16 -22.81
C ILE A 342 0.22 -21.26 -24.09
N GLU A 343 0.55 -22.48 -24.53
CA GLU A 343 1.23 -22.75 -25.78
C GLU A 343 0.20 -23.01 -26.90
N ILE A 344 0.17 -22.16 -27.91
CA ILE A 344 -0.64 -22.32 -29.12
C ILE A 344 0.27 -22.80 -30.25
N ASN A 345 0.34 -24.11 -30.45
CA ASN A 345 1.28 -24.76 -31.39
C ASN A 345 0.61 -25.65 -32.45
N GLU A 346 -0.73 -25.66 -32.48
CA GLU A 346 -1.54 -26.39 -33.47
C GLU A 346 -2.51 -25.46 -34.17
N GLU A 347 -2.78 -25.69 -35.44
CA GLU A 347 -3.78 -24.92 -36.22
C GLU A 347 -5.19 -25.48 -35.96
N ARG A 348 -5.71 -25.20 -34.77
CA ARG A 348 -7.04 -25.60 -34.32
C ARG A 348 -7.66 -24.51 -33.42
N PRO A 349 -8.96 -24.61 -33.13
CA PRO A 349 -9.55 -23.78 -32.06
C PRO A 349 -9.08 -24.23 -30.67
N TYR A 350 -8.78 -23.27 -29.81
CA TYR A 350 -8.53 -23.41 -28.37
C TYR A 350 -9.67 -22.74 -27.61
N HIS A 351 -10.33 -23.46 -26.72
CA HIS A 351 -11.52 -23.00 -26.01
C HIS A 351 -11.14 -22.46 -24.65
N PHE A 352 -11.26 -21.17 -24.44
CA PHE A 352 -10.99 -20.47 -23.19
C PHE A 352 -12.29 -20.28 -22.41
N VAL A 353 -12.26 -20.60 -21.13
CA VAL A 353 -13.38 -20.38 -20.21
C VAL A 353 -12.85 -19.67 -18.96
N TYR A 354 -13.32 -18.43 -18.73
CA TYR A 354 -13.17 -17.78 -17.44
C TYR A 354 -14.38 -18.08 -16.57
N THR A 355 -14.12 -18.55 -15.34
CA THR A 355 -15.11 -18.63 -14.26
C THR A 355 -14.79 -17.57 -13.23
N LEU A 356 -15.74 -16.68 -12.96
CA LEU A 356 -15.63 -15.58 -11.99
C LEU A 356 -16.56 -15.86 -10.83
N LYS A 357 -16.07 -15.67 -9.58
CA LYS A 357 -16.90 -15.81 -8.38
C LYS A 357 -16.68 -14.61 -7.47
N ASP A 358 -17.74 -14.17 -6.79
CA ASP A 358 -17.64 -13.27 -5.64
C ASP A 358 -17.34 -14.06 -4.35
N ALA A 359 -17.20 -13.35 -3.23
CA ALA A 359 -16.94 -13.95 -1.92
C ALA A 359 -18.17 -14.68 -1.31
N LEU A 360 -19.38 -14.46 -1.85
CA LEU A 360 -20.62 -15.09 -1.40
C LEU A 360 -21.02 -16.32 -2.24
N GLY A 361 -20.29 -16.57 -3.36
CA GLY A 361 -20.44 -17.76 -4.19
C GLY A 361 -21.23 -17.54 -5.49
N ASN A 362 -21.70 -16.32 -5.76
CA ASN A 362 -22.35 -16.03 -7.05
C ASN A 362 -21.34 -16.17 -8.18
N THR A 363 -21.73 -16.83 -9.26
CA THR A 363 -20.79 -17.27 -10.30
C THR A 363 -21.26 -16.87 -11.69
N SER A 364 -20.31 -16.37 -12.49
CA SER A 364 -20.51 -16.16 -13.93
C SER A 364 -19.41 -16.82 -14.76
N ARG A 365 -19.67 -17.04 -16.05
CA ARG A 365 -18.69 -17.65 -16.97
C ARG A 365 -18.63 -16.86 -18.28
N VAL A 366 -17.41 -16.69 -18.77
CA VAL A 366 -17.10 -16.09 -20.07
C VAL A 366 -16.37 -17.09 -20.93
N ARG A 367 -16.84 -17.31 -22.16
CA ARG A 367 -16.23 -18.22 -23.11
C ARG A 367 -15.80 -17.47 -24.35
N PHE A 368 -14.62 -17.79 -24.87
CA PHE A 368 -14.15 -17.31 -26.16
C PHE A 368 -13.19 -18.33 -26.78
N THR A 369 -12.95 -18.18 -28.06
CA THR A 369 -12.09 -19.11 -28.82
C THR A 369 -10.90 -18.33 -29.38
N VAL A 370 -9.71 -18.90 -29.23
CA VAL A 370 -8.48 -18.46 -29.89
C VAL A 370 -8.13 -19.51 -30.94
N HIS A 371 -7.97 -19.09 -32.19
CA HIS A 371 -7.58 -19.98 -33.28
C HIS A 371 -6.07 -20.00 -33.43
N GLY A 372 -5.48 -21.16 -33.28
CA GLY A 372 -4.08 -21.38 -33.64
C GLY A 372 -3.89 -21.11 -35.15
N LYS A 373 -3.02 -20.16 -35.45
CA LYS A 373 -2.64 -19.83 -36.81
C LYS A 373 -1.13 -19.69 -36.89
N ARG A 374 -0.49 -20.64 -37.57
CA ARG A 374 0.97 -20.61 -37.71
C ARG A 374 1.42 -19.27 -38.28
N THR A 375 2.26 -18.59 -37.53
CA THR A 375 2.74 -17.25 -37.82
C THR A 375 4.20 -17.18 -37.41
N GLU A 376 5.05 -16.56 -38.25
CA GLU A 376 6.45 -16.32 -37.91
C GLU A 376 6.55 -15.49 -36.62
N ILE A 377 7.34 -15.99 -35.69
CA ILE A 377 7.67 -15.27 -34.44
C ILE A 377 9.08 -14.71 -34.63
N LYS A 378 9.17 -13.40 -34.81
CA LYS A 378 10.47 -12.73 -34.95
C LYS A 378 11.19 -12.71 -33.60
N PRO A 379 12.50 -13.00 -33.56
CA PRO A 379 13.30 -12.80 -32.37
C PRO A 379 13.20 -11.34 -31.88
N VAL A 380 13.22 -11.13 -30.57
CA VAL A 380 13.33 -9.78 -30.04
C VAL A 380 14.79 -9.34 -30.18
N GLU A 381 15.00 -8.26 -30.90
CA GLU A 381 16.29 -7.58 -30.93
C GLU A 381 16.33 -6.60 -29.78
N TYR A 382 17.03 -6.96 -28.72
CA TYR A 382 17.29 -6.06 -27.61
C TYR A 382 18.43 -5.11 -28.00
N ARG A 383 18.09 -3.82 -28.11
CA ARG A 383 19.06 -2.74 -28.45
C ARG A 383 19.42 -1.89 -27.23
N GLU A 384 18.80 -2.19 -26.13
CA GLU A 384 18.94 -1.45 -24.88
C GLU A 384 20.35 -1.67 -24.30
N LYS A 385 21.00 -0.56 -23.91
CA LYS A 385 22.32 -0.56 -23.27
C LYS A 385 22.31 -1.29 -21.94
N TYR A 386 21.18 -1.22 -21.20
CA TYR A 386 21.06 -1.78 -19.88
C TYR A 386 19.89 -2.76 -19.80
N VAL A 387 20.19 -3.93 -19.24
CA VAL A 387 19.20 -4.97 -18.90
C VAL A 387 19.28 -5.22 -17.40
N PHE A 388 18.19 -4.94 -16.70
CA PHE A 388 18.05 -5.24 -15.29
C PHE A 388 17.33 -6.56 -15.11
N ARG A 389 17.93 -7.45 -14.33
CA ARG A 389 17.41 -8.80 -14.09
C ARG A 389 16.59 -8.81 -12.79
N TRP A 390 15.41 -9.39 -12.82
CA TRP A 390 14.52 -9.48 -11.67
C TRP A 390 15.14 -10.29 -10.51
N ASP A 391 15.96 -11.29 -10.82
CA ASP A 391 16.59 -12.23 -9.87
C ASP A 391 17.99 -11.81 -9.39
N LYS A 392 18.47 -10.63 -9.79
CA LYS A 392 19.80 -10.10 -9.45
C LYS A 392 19.73 -8.76 -8.73
N VAL A 393 20.83 -8.38 -8.10
CA VAL A 393 21.10 -6.98 -7.74
C VAL A 393 21.50 -6.26 -9.03
N ASN A 394 20.87 -5.12 -9.30
CA ASN A 394 21.19 -4.32 -10.48
C ASN A 394 21.77 -2.98 -10.01
N ILE A 395 22.88 -2.58 -10.60
CA ILE A 395 23.57 -1.34 -10.30
C ILE A 395 23.77 -0.58 -11.63
N LEU A 396 23.30 0.66 -11.66
CA LEU A 396 23.56 1.59 -12.75
C LEU A 396 24.43 2.72 -12.23
N GLN A 397 25.65 2.80 -12.72
CA GLN A 397 26.58 3.89 -12.49
C GLN A 397 26.88 4.58 -13.82
N GLU A 398 26.47 5.85 -13.87
CA GLU A 398 26.72 6.74 -14.99
C GLU A 398 27.23 8.09 -14.46
N PRO A 399 27.89 8.92 -15.25
CA PRO A 399 28.30 10.24 -14.78
C PRO A 399 27.16 11.03 -14.14
N GLY A 400 27.29 11.30 -12.83
CA GLY A 400 26.26 11.99 -12.04
C GLY A 400 25.03 11.15 -11.70
N LEU A 401 25.05 9.83 -11.87
CA LEU A 401 23.93 8.93 -11.51
C LEU A 401 24.43 7.66 -10.84
N ASN A 402 23.87 7.36 -9.67
CA ASN A 402 23.97 6.04 -9.05
C ASN A 402 22.56 5.52 -8.73
N LEU A 403 22.25 4.33 -9.18
CA LEU A 403 21.00 3.62 -8.90
C LEU A 403 21.31 2.19 -8.46
N ILE A 404 20.76 1.78 -7.33
CA ILE A 404 20.89 0.43 -6.79
C ILE A 404 19.50 -0.18 -6.64
N ILE A 405 19.28 -1.29 -7.31
CA ILE A 405 18.02 -2.06 -7.23
C ILE A 405 18.35 -3.43 -6.63
N PRO A 406 18.00 -3.67 -5.38
CA PRO A 406 18.17 -4.97 -4.74
C PRO A 406 17.41 -6.09 -5.48
N ARG A 407 17.86 -7.33 -5.29
CA ARG A 407 17.16 -8.51 -5.78
C ARG A 407 15.72 -8.53 -5.27
N GLY A 408 14.76 -8.91 -6.14
CA GLY A 408 13.33 -9.01 -5.81
C GLY A 408 12.58 -7.68 -5.89
N MET A 409 13.23 -6.59 -6.32
CA MET A 409 12.56 -5.30 -6.52
C MET A 409 11.90 -5.17 -7.90
N LEU A 410 12.26 -6.03 -8.86
CA LEU A 410 11.64 -6.12 -10.18
C LEU A 410 10.78 -7.40 -10.26
N TYR A 411 9.70 -7.33 -11.02
CA TYR A 411 8.79 -8.47 -11.23
C TYR A 411 9.13 -9.29 -12.46
N ASP A 412 9.83 -8.68 -13.42
CA ASP A 412 10.38 -9.31 -14.63
C ASP A 412 11.65 -8.56 -15.04
N ASP A 413 12.38 -9.08 -16.04
CA ASP A 413 13.52 -8.40 -16.62
C ASP A 413 13.11 -7.07 -17.25
N ALA A 414 13.87 -6.03 -16.98
CA ALA A 414 13.64 -4.70 -17.51
C ALA A 414 14.74 -4.30 -18.50
N TYR A 415 14.35 -4.06 -19.74
CA TYR A 415 15.19 -3.54 -20.81
C TYR A 415 15.02 -2.03 -20.85
N LEU A 416 16.05 -1.28 -20.47
CA LEU A 416 15.94 0.14 -20.19
C LEU A 416 16.17 1.00 -21.43
N ASN A 417 15.17 1.74 -21.84
CA ASN A 417 15.31 2.82 -22.82
C ASN A 417 15.89 4.06 -22.14
N TYR A 418 17.18 3.92 -21.73
CA TYR A 418 17.91 4.92 -20.95
C TYR A 418 18.37 6.08 -21.85
N THR A 419 18.06 7.30 -21.40
CA THR A 419 18.58 8.52 -22.00
C THR A 419 18.98 9.54 -20.93
N VAL A 420 19.93 10.39 -21.28
CA VAL A 420 20.38 11.50 -20.45
C VAL A 420 20.38 12.78 -21.26
N ARG A 421 19.92 13.87 -20.66
CA ARG A 421 19.92 15.21 -21.27
C ARG A 421 20.22 16.29 -20.24
N ALA A 422 20.74 17.40 -20.68
CA ALA A 422 20.86 18.61 -19.89
C ALA A 422 20.83 19.82 -20.83
N ASP A 423 20.08 20.84 -20.42
CA ASP A 423 20.11 22.16 -21.05
C ASP A 423 21.17 23.04 -20.39
N SER A 424 21.50 24.16 -21.07
CA SER A 424 22.37 25.17 -20.51
C SER A 424 21.71 25.79 -19.26
N GLY A 425 22.42 25.74 -18.13
CA GLY A 425 21.89 26.24 -16.85
C GLY A 425 21.25 25.20 -15.95
N ASP A 426 21.01 23.97 -16.42
CA ASP A 426 20.52 22.90 -15.57
C ASP A 426 21.53 22.55 -14.48
N ILE A 427 21.05 22.50 -13.23
CA ILE A 427 21.86 22.17 -12.04
C ILE A 427 22.24 20.69 -11.95
N ALA A 428 21.51 19.84 -12.63
CA ALA A 428 21.76 18.41 -12.77
C ALA A 428 21.32 17.92 -14.14
N PHE A 429 21.82 16.78 -14.57
CA PHE A 429 21.25 16.10 -15.72
C PHE A 429 19.83 15.58 -15.44
N THR A 430 19.02 15.48 -16.49
CA THR A 430 17.75 14.75 -16.45
C THR A 430 17.98 13.34 -16.97
N TYR A 431 17.78 12.34 -16.12
CA TYR A 431 17.96 10.93 -16.41
C TYR A 431 16.60 10.28 -16.64
N GLN A 432 16.33 9.85 -17.86
CA GLN A 432 15.24 8.95 -18.17
C GLN A 432 15.74 7.53 -18.01
N LEU A 433 15.35 6.84 -16.93
CA LEU A 433 15.74 5.45 -16.67
C LEU A 433 14.99 4.51 -17.61
N ASN A 434 13.74 4.82 -17.92
CA ASN A 434 12.96 4.17 -18.96
C ASN A 434 11.91 5.13 -19.54
N ASP A 435 11.43 4.88 -20.75
CA ASP A 435 10.40 5.67 -21.43
C ASP A 435 9.00 5.42 -20.83
N THR A 436 8.75 4.20 -20.39
CA THR A 436 7.56 3.83 -19.62
C THR A 436 7.94 3.59 -18.16
N ARG A 437 7.03 3.90 -17.23
CA ARG A 437 7.28 3.65 -15.81
C ARG A 437 7.24 2.16 -15.52
N ILE A 438 8.31 1.65 -14.93
CA ILE A 438 8.40 0.28 -14.44
C ILE A 438 8.28 0.33 -12.92
N PRO A 439 7.22 -0.21 -12.31
CA PRO A 439 7.05 -0.21 -10.87
C PRO A 439 8.08 -1.11 -10.19
N LEU A 440 8.59 -0.65 -9.06
CA LEU A 440 9.47 -1.41 -8.17
C LEU A 440 8.66 -1.92 -6.98
N HIS A 441 8.98 -3.11 -6.51
CA HIS A 441 8.32 -3.70 -5.35
C HIS A 441 8.53 -2.89 -4.07
N GLY A 442 9.73 -2.38 -3.87
CA GLY A 442 10.10 -1.55 -2.73
C GLY A 442 10.78 -0.25 -3.12
N ARG A 443 11.35 0.42 -2.12
CA ARG A 443 12.17 1.61 -2.32
C ARG A 443 13.58 1.22 -2.72
N CYS A 444 14.09 1.85 -3.79
CA CYS A 444 15.44 1.64 -4.31
C CYS A 444 16.23 2.94 -4.26
N GLU A 445 17.51 2.86 -3.94
CA GLU A 445 18.37 4.03 -3.77
C GLU A 445 18.69 4.70 -5.11
N LEU A 446 18.53 6.02 -5.17
CA LEU A 446 18.87 6.86 -6.29
C LEU A 446 19.70 8.04 -5.82
N SER A 447 20.85 8.29 -6.47
CA SER A 447 21.68 9.45 -6.23
C SER A 447 21.92 10.20 -7.55
N ILE A 448 21.67 11.51 -7.55
CA ILE A 448 21.87 12.37 -8.72
C ILE A 448 22.88 13.46 -8.35
N GLY A 449 23.98 13.51 -9.07
CA GLY A 449 25.06 14.49 -8.91
C GLY A 449 24.66 15.88 -9.43
N LEU A 450 25.07 16.92 -8.72
CA LEU A 450 24.92 18.29 -9.17
C LEU A 450 26.03 18.65 -10.18
N ARG A 451 25.66 19.30 -11.27
CA ARG A 451 26.62 19.89 -12.24
C ARG A 451 27.22 21.20 -11.69
N HIS A 452 26.40 21.96 -11.00
CA HIS A 452 26.79 23.15 -10.28
C HIS A 452 25.80 23.40 -9.12
N ARG A 453 26.22 24.20 -8.17
CA ARG A 453 25.46 24.50 -6.97
C ARG A 453 25.26 26.00 -6.82
N PRO A 454 24.19 26.58 -7.40
CA PRO A 454 23.94 28.00 -7.35
C PRO A 454 23.57 28.56 -5.96
N LEU A 455 23.12 27.67 -5.04
CA LEU A 455 22.79 28.02 -3.66
C LEU A 455 23.69 27.26 -2.68
N GLU A 456 24.20 27.98 -1.67
CA GLU A 456 24.96 27.35 -0.57
C GLU A 456 24.06 26.53 0.35
N ASP A 457 22.82 26.98 0.58
CA ASP A 457 21.83 26.25 1.38
C ASP A 457 21.34 25.00 0.62
N THR A 458 21.89 23.85 1.00
CA THR A 458 21.59 22.57 0.36
C THR A 458 20.20 22.03 0.68
N THR A 459 19.49 22.58 1.66
CA THR A 459 18.11 22.18 1.99
C THR A 459 17.11 22.62 0.91
N LYS A 460 17.49 23.57 0.04
CA LYS A 460 16.67 24.07 -1.07
C LYS A 460 16.63 23.16 -2.29
N TYR A 461 17.46 22.11 -2.31
CA TYR A 461 17.49 21.14 -3.42
C TYR A 461 16.61 19.93 -3.12
N TYR A 462 15.96 19.41 -4.14
CA TYR A 462 15.21 18.16 -4.06
C TYR A 462 15.35 17.36 -5.35
N VAL A 463 15.23 16.04 -5.25
CA VAL A 463 15.09 15.18 -6.43
C VAL A 463 13.68 15.34 -6.95
N ALA A 464 13.54 15.69 -8.22
CA ALA A 464 12.29 15.82 -8.92
C ALA A 464 12.06 14.64 -9.87
N GLY A 465 10.90 13.99 -9.75
CA GLY A 465 10.37 13.14 -10.81
C GLY A 465 9.81 14.00 -11.95
N VAL A 466 9.96 13.56 -13.18
CA VAL A 466 9.48 14.29 -14.37
C VAL A 466 8.40 13.46 -15.06
N SER A 467 7.19 14.02 -15.17
CA SER A 467 6.08 13.36 -15.85
C SER A 467 6.29 13.35 -17.37
N SER A 468 5.52 12.54 -18.10
CA SER A 468 5.52 12.49 -19.57
C SER A 468 5.19 13.83 -20.24
N ARG A 469 4.55 14.77 -19.49
CA ARG A 469 4.25 16.13 -19.93
C ARG A 469 5.32 17.14 -19.51
N GLY A 470 6.45 16.68 -18.97
CA GLY A 470 7.55 17.55 -18.50
C GLY A 470 7.31 18.21 -17.14
N LYS A 471 6.16 17.98 -16.48
CA LYS A 471 5.88 18.54 -15.16
C LYS A 471 6.74 17.84 -14.11
N LYS A 472 7.48 18.64 -13.31
CA LYS A 472 8.25 18.17 -12.15
C LYS A 472 7.31 17.91 -10.97
N TYR A 473 7.67 16.93 -10.13
CA TYR A 473 7.00 16.64 -8.85
C TYR A 473 8.02 16.19 -7.82
N ASN A 474 7.80 16.53 -6.58
CA ASN A 474 8.75 16.29 -5.49
C ASN A 474 8.88 14.78 -5.18
N ILE A 475 10.13 14.29 -5.14
CA ILE A 475 10.50 12.96 -4.62
C ILE A 475 11.17 13.11 -3.23
N GLY A 476 11.65 14.31 -2.89
CA GLY A 476 12.45 14.57 -1.70
C GLY A 476 13.93 14.32 -1.95
N GLY A 477 14.65 14.05 -0.88
CA GLY A 477 16.08 13.76 -0.92
C GLY A 477 16.90 14.68 -0.01
N ARG A 478 18.16 14.31 0.16
CA ARG A 478 19.13 15.10 0.93
C ARG A 478 20.42 15.22 0.13
N TYR A 479 21.08 16.36 0.29
CA TYR A 479 22.40 16.59 -0.29
C TYR A 479 23.47 15.89 0.55
N GLU A 480 24.36 15.17 -0.10
CA GLU A 480 25.51 14.49 0.52
C GLU A 480 26.61 14.28 -0.55
N ASP A 481 27.81 14.80 -0.30
CA ASP A 481 29.01 14.60 -1.12
C ASP A 481 28.83 14.90 -2.62
N GLY A 482 28.17 16.01 -2.97
CA GLY A 482 27.94 16.40 -4.36
C GLY A 482 26.72 15.76 -5.02
N PHE A 483 26.00 14.90 -4.31
CA PHE A 483 24.81 14.20 -4.80
C PHE A 483 23.56 14.55 -3.98
N MET A 484 22.43 14.60 -4.67
CA MET A 484 21.11 14.48 -4.05
C MET A 484 20.74 13.01 -3.96
N LYS A 485 20.63 12.49 -2.74
CA LYS A 485 20.30 11.07 -2.45
C LYS A 485 18.85 10.94 -2.04
N THR A 486 18.13 9.97 -2.63
CA THR A 486 16.73 9.68 -2.33
C THR A 486 16.43 8.20 -2.57
N THR A 487 15.18 7.81 -2.41
CA THR A 487 14.67 6.49 -2.81
C THR A 487 13.50 6.62 -3.77
N ILE A 488 13.44 5.73 -4.76
CA ILE A 488 12.39 5.67 -5.77
C ILE A 488 11.62 4.34 -5.69
N ARG A 489 10.39 4.33 -6.22
CA ARG A 489 9.53 3.14 -6.32
C ARG A 489 9.13 2.80 -7.77
N GLU A 490 9.74 3.47 -8.73
CA GLU A 490 9.53 3.20 -10.17
C GLU A 490 10.76 3.63 -10.97
N LEU A 491 10.99 2.99 -12.11
CA LEU A 491 11.97 3.47 -13.09
C LEU A 491 11.26 4.44 -14.02
N GLY A 492 11.52 5.72 -13.85
CA GLY A 492 10.92 6.82 -14.59
C GLY A 492 11.98 7.83 -15.00
N THR A 493 11.61 9.11 -15.04
CA THR A 493 12.53 10.22 -15.37
C THR A 493 12.77 11.07 -14.13
N TYR A 494 14.03 11.40 -13.84
CA TYR A 494 14.44 12.10 -12.63
C TYR A 494 15.49 13.17 -12.92
N THR A 495 15.46 14.25 -12.13
CA THR A 495 16.46 15.33 -12.13
C THR A 495 16.56 15.92 -10.73
N VAL A 496 17.35 16.99 -10.57
CA VAL A 496 17.34 17.81 -9.35
C VAL A 496 16.71 19.15 -9.66
N ALA A 497 15.93 19.67 -8.73
CA ALA A 497 15.34 21.00 -8.80
C ALA A 497 15.59 21.77 -7.49
N ILE A 498 15.26 23.05 -7.48
CA ILE A 498 15.42 23.98 -6.36
C ILE A 498 14.04 24.55 -6.04
N ASP A 499 13.75 24.64 -4.74
CA ASP A 499 12.60 25.36 -4.22
C ASP A 499 13.04 26.39 -3.17
N THR A 500 12.80 27.65 -3.46
CA THR A 500 13.07 28.81 -2.59
C THR A 500 11.82 29.63 -2.32
N ILE A 501 10.66 29.18 -2.81
CA ILE A 501 9.41 29.93 -2.72
C ILE A 501 8.64 29.45 -1.50
N PRO A 502 8.40 30.31 -0.49
CA PRO A 502 7.65 29.92 0.68
C PRO A 502 6.19 29.56 0.37
N PRO A 503 5.58 28.64 1.14
CA PRO A 503 4.18 28.25 0.99
C PRO A 503 3.24 29.43 1.23
N LYS A 504 2.06 29.39 0.59
CA LYS A 504 1.01 30.39 0.75
C LYS A 504 -0.02 29.93 1.77
N ILE A 505 -0.38 30.84 2.70
CA ILE A 505 -1.47 30.66 3.67
C ILE A 505 -2.66 31.52 3.24
N THR A 506 -3.87 30.94 3.25
CA THR A 506 -5.10 31.64 2.89
C THR A 506 -6.16 31.35 3.96
N PRO A 507 -6.66 32.36 4.70
CA PRO A 507 -7.75 32.18 5.64
C PRO A 507 -9.06 31.95 4.90
N LEU A 508 -9.83 30.95 5.32
CA LEU A 508 -11.14 30.66 4.75
C LEU A 508 -12.25 31.16 5.68
N ASN A 509 -13.10 32.06 5.19
CA ASN A 509 -14.23 32.67 5.88
C ASN A 509 -13.88 33.24 7.29
N PRO A 510 -12.86 34.12 7.43
CA PRO A 510 -12.37 34.55 8.74
C PRO A 510 -13.45 35.29 9.59
N LYS A 511 -14.40 35.96 8.94
CA LYS A 511 -15.52 36.64 9.64
C LYS A 511 -16.48 35.65 10.34
N GLN A 512 -16.45 34.37 10.00
CA GLN A 512 -17.33 33.34 10.57
C GLN A 512 -16.64 32.46 11.62
N TRP A 513 -15.34 32.62 11.87
CA TRP A 513 -14.60 31.74 12.78
C TRP A 513 -15.20 31.69 14.19
N GLY A 514 -15.48 32.85 14.76
CA GLY A 514 -16.09 32.91 16.08
C GLY A 514 -17.49 32.31 16.14
N SER A 515 -18.36 32.63 15.18
CA SER A 515 -19.73 32.11 15.17
C SER A 515 -19.80 30.60 14.88
N THR A 516 -18.89 30.07 14.09
CA THR A 516 -18.81 28.63 13.79
C THR A 516 -17.98 27.85 14.80
N GLY A 517 -17.20 28.52 15.66
CA GLY A 517 -16.25 27.90 16.56
C GLY A 517 -15.12 27.16 15.82
N ARG A 518 -14.78 27.59 14.59
CA ARG A 518 -13.79 26.90 13.74
C ARG A 518 -12.92 27.90 12.98
N ILE A 519 -11.60 27.75 13.10
CA ILE A 519 -10.61 28.45 12.29
C ILE A 519 -10.19 27.52 11.16
N VAL A 520 -10.18 28.02 9.93
CA VAL A 520 -9.81 27.24 8.76
C VAL A 520 -8.84 28.00 7.88
N PHE A 521 -7.70 27.37 7.57
CA PHE A 521 -6.73 27.84 6.60
C PHE A 521 -6.58 26.86 5.44
N LYS A 522 -6.30 27.39 4.26
CA LYS A 522 -5.76 26.61 3.15
C LYS A 522 -4.27 26.94 3.03
N ALA A 523 -3.43 25.93 3.20
CA ALA A 523 -1.99 26.02 2.96
C ALA A 523 -1.66 25.34 1.62
N LYS A 524 -0.86 25.98 0.78
CA LYS A 524 -0.45 25.44 -0.52
C LYS A 524 0.99 25.82 -0.83
N ASP A 525 1.72 24.88 -1.32
CA ASP A 525 3.00 25.02 -1.97
C ASP A 525 2.96 24.33 -3.35
N GLU A 526 3.61 24.92 -4.37
CA GLU A 526 3.50 24.45 -5.76
C GLU A 526 4.60 23.45 -6.14
N GLU A 527 5.75 23.50 -5.45
CA GLU A 527 6.94 22.72 -5.82
C GLU A 527 7.11 21.49 -4.92
N THR A 528 7.31 21.71 -3.62
CA THR A 528 7.67 20.64 -2.70
C THR A 528 6.55 20.23 -1.75
N GLY A 529 5.45 20.98 -1.73
CA GLY A 529 4.29 20.73 -0.87
C GLY A 529 4.54 21.12 0.58
N ILE A 530 3.54 20.93 1.44
CA ILE A 530 3.60 21.28 2.85
C ILE A 530 4.21 20.12 3.65
N SER A 531 5.32 20.38 4.35
CA SER A 531 5.99 19.42 5.24
C SER A 531 5.52 19.52 6.69
N SER A 532 5.27 20.75 7.19
CA SER A 532 4.79 20.94 8.56
C SER A 532 4.01 22.25 8.71
N TYR A 533 3.26 22.35 9.80
CA TYR A 533 2.55 23.55 10.18
C TYR A 533 2.42 23.65 11.70
N ARG A 534 2.31 24.87 12.22
CA ARG A 534 2.07 25.16 13.63
C ARG A 534 1.18 26.37 13.78
N GLY A 535 0.08 26.22 14.52
CA GLY A 535 -0.82 27.33 14.84
C GLY A 535 -0.77 27.67 16.33
N THR A 536 -0.89 28.97 16.64
CA THR A 536 -1.10 29.45 18.01
C THR A 536 -2.30 30.40 18.07
N ILE A 537 -2.96 30.47 19.24
CA ILE A 537 -3.95 31.49 19.55
C ILE A 537 -3.47 32.21 20.81
N ASP A 538 -3.32 33.55 20.72
CA ASP A 538 -2.78 34.40 21.78
C ASP A 538 -1.43 33.90 22.32
N GLY A 539 -0.57 33.40 21.41
CA GLY A 539 0.74 32.86 21.71
C GLY A 539 0.80 31.45 22.28
N LYS A 540 -0.35 30.81 22.57
CA LYS A 540 -0.44 29.43 23.05
C LYS A 540 -0.72 28.49 21.89
N TYR A 541 -0.16 27.27 21.96
CA TYR A 541 -0.44 26.24 20.95
C TYR A 541 -1.95 26.04 20.77
N ALA A 542 -2.37 25.95 19.52
CA ALA A 542 -3.74 25.64 19.11
C ALA A 542 -3.73 24.41 18.20
N LEU A 543 -4.59 23.44 18.51
CA LEU A 543 -4.63 22.17 17.82
C LEU A 543 -5.23 22.32 16.41
N PHE A 544 -4.37 22.67 15.46
CA PHE A 544 -4.70 22.62 14.04
C PHE A 544 -4.46 21.21 13.50
N GLY A 545 -5.47 20.65 12.87
CA GLY A 545 -5.38 19.37 12.20
C GLY A 545 -5.60 19.50 10.70
N LYS A 546 -5.21 18.48 9.95
CA LYS A 546 -5.58 18.28 8.55
C LYS A 546 -6.57 17.10 8.49
N PRO A 547 -7.82 17.30 8.94
CA PRO A 547 -8.75 16.20 9.14
C PRO A 547 -9.07 15.45 7.87
N ASN A 548 -9.01 16.10 6.70
CA ASN A 548 -9.17 15.44 5.41
C ASN A 548 -8.04 15.85 4.48
N SER A 549 -7.21 14.89 4.09
CA SER A 549 -5.99 15.12 3.31
C SER A 549 -6.26 15.55 1.87
N ILE A 550 -7.41 15.21 1.31
CA ILE A 550 -7.81 15.61 -0.05
C ILE A 550 -8.13 17.11 -0.11
N SER A 551 -8.86 17.62 0.90
CA SER A 551 -9.18 19.05 0.97
C SER A 551 -7.94 19.92 1.24
N GLY A 552 -6.95 19.38 1.95
CA GLY A 552 -5.73 20.08 2.33
C GLY A 552 -5.93 21.24 3.30
N ASN A 553 -7.13 21.39 3.89
CA ASN A 553 -7.44 22.46 4.83
C ASN A 553 -6.88 22.14 6.23
N LEU A 554 -6.26 23.15 6.85
CA LEU A 554 -5.88 23.14 8.26
C LEU A 554 -7.03 23.68 9.08
N VAL A 555 -7.51 22.91 10.04
CA VAL A 555 -8.71 23.22 10.83
C VAL A 555 -8.39 23.16 12.30
N CYS A 556 -8.70 24.22 13.04
CA CYS A 556 -8.76 24.23 14.51
C CYS A 556 -10.20 24.39 14.95
N LYS A 557 -10.67 23.50 15.82
CA LYS A 557 -11.94 23.65 16.53
C LYS A 557 -11.66 24.43 17.80
N LEU A 558 -12.34 25.54 17.99
CA LEU A 558 -12.20 26.36 19.20
C LEU A 558 -12.81 25.63 20.40
N ASP A 559 -12.03 25.49 21.46
CA ASP A 559 -12.43 24.84 22.70
C ASP A 559 -12.29 25.81 23.87
N PRO A 560 -13.35 26.02 24.68
CA PRO A 560 -13.30 26.91 25.85
C PRO A 560 -12.24 26.52 26.90
N ASN A 561 -11.81 25.27 26.93
CA ASN A 561 -10.74 24.81 27.84
C ASN A 561 -9.37 25.38 27.45
N HIS A 562 -9.16 25.72 26.18
CA HIS A 562 -7.88 26.18 25.64
C HIS A 562 -7.90 27.65 25.22
N VAL A 563 -9.06 28.17 24.78
CA VAL A 563 -9.23 29.55 24.32
C VAL A 563 -10.41 30.20 25.10
N LYS A 564 -10.18 31.34 25.71
CA LYS A 564 -11.21 32.04 26.49
C LYS A 564 -12.27 32.62 25.54
N LYS A 565 -13.54 32.25 25.74
CA LYS A 565 -14.65 32.81 24.96
C LYS A 565 -14.96 34.26 25.39
N GLY A 566 -15.41 35.09 24.44
CA GLY A 566 -15.89 36.47 24.71
C GLY A 566 -14.82 37.54 24.53
N GLY A 567 -13.92 37.46 23.54
CA GLY A 567 -12.88 38.46 23.35
C GLY A 567 -12.37 38.53 21.92
N LYS A 568 -11.43 39.46 21.70
CA LYS A 568 -10.58 39.50 20.53
C LYS A 568 -9.40 38.57 20.75
N HIS A 569 -9.05 37.83 19.75
CA HIS A 569 -7.96 36.86 19.74
C HIS A 569 -7.09 37.05 18.49
N VAL A 570 -5.83 36.67 18.59
CA VAL A 570 -4.89 36.62 17.48
C VAL A 570 -4.50 35.18 17.22
N VAL A 571 -4.84 34.67 16.03
CA VAL A 571 -4.30 33.40 15.57
C VAL A 571 -3.05 33.67 14.71
N GLU A 572 -1.98 32.96 15.00
CA GLU A 572 -0.75 32.93 14.19
C GLU A 572 -0.59 31.52 13.60
N MET A 573 -0.36 31.46 12.28
CA MET A 573 -0.13 30.22 11.54
C MET A 573 1.22 30.28 10.85
N THR A 574 2.10 29.33 11.16
CA THR A 574 3.36 29.08 10.45
C THR A 574 3.25 27.82 9.62
N VAL A 575 3.64 27.86 8.38
CA VAL A 575 3.64 26.71 7.46
C VAL A 575 5.02 26.60 6.82
N THR A 576 5.53 25.37 6.73
CA THR A 576 6.84 25.04 6.14
C THR A 576 6.63 24.07 4.98
N ASP A 577 7.35 24.28 3.88
CA ASP A 577 7.37 23.38 2.73
C ASP A 577 8.42 22.24 2.86
N GLY A 578 8.57 21.43 1.80
CA GLY A 578 9.50 20.31 1.76
C GLY A 578 10.99 20.71 1.71
N CYS A 579 11.29 21.95 1.35
CA CYS A 579 12.64 22.53 1.31
C CYS A 579 12.92 23.51 2.46
N GLY A 580 12.04 23.55 3.48
CA GLY A 580 12.22 24.38 4.68
C GLY A 580 11.96 25.86 4.48
N ASN A 581 11.29 26.28 3.39
CA ASN A 581 10.84 27.66 3.26
C ASN A 581 9.59 27.85 4.12
N GLN A 582 9.48 29.00 4.81
CA GLN A 582 8.43 29.25 5.78
C GLN A 582 7.62 30.50 5.48
N THR A 583 6.33 30.44 5.76
CA THR A 583 5.44 31.59 5.84
C THR A 583 4.77 31.63 7.20
N THR A 584 4.71 32.80 7.83
CA THR A 584 3.96 33.05 9.06
C THR A 584 2.98 34.19 8.83
N GLU A 585 1.69 33.94 9.15
CA GLU A 585 0.61 34.92 9.00
C GLU A 585 -0.18 35.06 10.31
N LYS A 586 -0.65 36.28 10.59
CA LYS A 586 -1.45 36.62 11.79
C LYS A 586 -2.80 37.17 11.41
N PHE A 587 -3.84 36.73 12.08
CA PHE A 587 -5.21 37.18 11.86
C PHE A 587 -5.92 37.42 13.19
N GLU A 588 -6.68 38.53 13.24
CA GLU A 588 -7.56 38.81 14.37
C GLU A 588 -8.94 38.19 14.16
N PHE A 589 -9.54 37.68 15.23
CA PHE A 589 -10.92 37.20 15.23
C PHE A 589 -11.57 37.43 16.61
N VAL A 590 -12.88 37.36 16.67
CA VAL A 590 -13.67 37.45 17.89
C VAL A 590 -14.39 36.13 18.12
N TRP A 591 -14.32 35.62 19.34
CA TRP A 591 -15.01 34.37 19.72
C TRP A 591 -15.71 34.45 21.07
#